data_378651915ae9b7a4c33a7c2b40c7480a
#
_entry.id   378651915ae9b7a4c33a7c2b40c7480a
#
_cell.length_a   1.000
_cell.length_b   1.000
_cell.length_c   1.000
_cell.angle_alpha   90.00
_cell.angle_beta   90.00
_cell.angle_gamma   90.00
#
_symmetry.space_group_name_H-M   'P 1'
#
loop_
_entity.id
_entity.type
_entity.pdbx_description
1 polymer ?
#
loop_
_entity_poly.entity_id
_entity_poly.type
_entity_poly.pdbx_seq_one_letter_code
_entity_poly.pdbx_strand_id
1 'polypeptide(L)'
;MSNLYAIGDIHGQRGMLDMLLEKVPLKKDDEIVFVGDYIDRGPDSRGVVDAILEFKLNYPNTTCLCGNHEEMFLDYIKDEKKYSKGIFAMNGGIETLKSYGIDPRVGPPKVPPLHMDFFEALGCRHESRGFLFVHAGVRPGVPIDEQVDKDLLWIRDDFFDSEEDFEMPIVFGHTPMPGVMDKLPRMLGIDTGAAYGGWLTCIQLEDARVLETYQVHTSELMA
;
A
#
# COMPACT_ATOMS: atom_id res chain seq x y z
N MET A 1 15.93 6.42 20.05
CA MET A 1 15.56 7.00 18.75
C MET A 1 14.37 6.19 18.22
N SER A 2 13.45 6.82 17.53
CA SER A 2 12.34 6.13 16.84
C SER A 2 12.86 5.37 15.61
N ASN A 3 12.27 4.24 15.29
CA ASN A 3 12.59 3.49 14.08
C ASN A 3 11.69 3.96 12.91
N LEU A 4 12.06 3.58 11.69
CA LEU A 4 11.26 3.78 10.48
C LEU A 4 10.90 2.40 9.92
N TYR A 5 9.62 2.18 9.66
CA TYR A 5 9.09 0.95 9.08
C TYR A 5 8.28 1.25 7.81
N ALA A 6 8.35 0.36 6.83
CA ALA A 6 7.51 0.39 5.65
C ALA A 6 6.75 -0.93 5.49
N ILE A 7 5.46 -0.88 5.17
CA ILE A 7 4.59 -2.04 5.00
C ILE A 7 4.05 -2.04 3.57
N GLY A 8 4.19 -3.18 2.89
CA GLY A 8 3.77 -3.39 1.52
C GLY A 8 2.27 -3.65 1.36
N ASP A 9 1.88 -4.00 0.14
CA ASP A 9 0.50 -4.18 -0.32
C ASP A 9 -0.23 -5.27 0.48
N ILE A 10 -1.39 -4.93 1.03
CA ILE A 10 -2.17 -5.79 1.94
C ILE A 10 -3.29 -6.51 1.21
N HIS A 11 -3.99 -5.80 0.33
CA HIS A 11 -5.07 -6.36 -0.49
C HIS A 11 -6.09 -7.20 0.31
N GLY A 12 -6.74 -6.62 1.31
CA GLY A 12 -7.79 -7.30 2.06
C GLY A 12 -7.34 -8.51 2.89
N GLN A 13 -6.04 -8.73 3.06
CA GLN A 13 -5.48 -9.84 3.84
C GLN A 13 -5.39 -9.46 5.33
N ARG A 14 -6.55 -9.22 5.97
CA ARG A 14 -6.65 -8.78 7.37
C ARG A 14 -5.86 -9.69 8.32
N GLY A 15 -6.00 -11.00 8.20
CA GLY A 15 -5.31 -11.93 9.09
C GLY A 15 -3.79 -11.85 8.97
N MET A 16 -3.25 -11.65 7.74
CA MET A 16 -1.81 -11.44 7.56
C MET A 16 -1.35 -10.13 8.19
N LEU A 17 -2.14 -9.05 8.07
CA LEU A 17 -1.84 -7.77 8.70
C LEU A 17 -1.78 -7.90 10.21
N ASP A 18 -2.76 -8.53 10.84
CA ASP A 18 -2.80 -8.73 12.30
C ASP A 18 -1.55 -9.49 12.76
N MET A 19 -1.21 -10.61 12.13
CA MET A 19 -0.02 -11.41 12.44
C MET A 19 1.29 -10.64 12.20
N LEU A 20 1.36 -9.82 11.15
CA LEU A 20 2.55 -9.03 10.86
C LEU A 20 2.77 -7.96 11.93
N LEU A 21 1.72 -7.24 12.32
CA LEU A 21 1.79 -6.22 13.36
C LEU A 21 2.17 -6.78 14.73
N GLU A 22 1.80 -8.04 15.04
CA GLU A 22 2.26 -8.76 16.24
C GLU A 22 3.76 -9.13 16.19
N LYS A 23 4.29 -9.43 14.99
CA LYS A 23 5.71 -9.80 14.81
C LYS A 23 6.65 -8.61 14.89
N VAL A 24 6.21 -7.42 14.46
CA VAL A 24 7.08 -6.21 14.39
C VAL A 24 7.19 -5.58 15.78
N PRO A 25 8.40 -5.34 16.32
CA PRO A 25 8.58 -4.78 17.68
C PRO A 25 8.39 -3.26 17.70
N LEU A 26 7.18 -2.80 17.34
CA LEU A 26 6.82 -1.40 17.22
C LEU A 26 6.80 -0.68 18.57
N LYS A 27 7.25 0.56 18.56
CA LYS A 27 7.15 1.51 19.67
C LYS A 27 6.26 2.68 19.27
N LYS A 28 5.63 3.31 20.26
CA LYS A 28 4.67 4.39 20.04
C LYS A 28 5.21 5.55 19.20
N ASP A 29 6.50 5.85 19.32
CA ASP A 29 7.15 6.98 18.65
C ASP A 29 7.79 6.57 17.32
N ASP A 30 7.69 5.28 16.92
CA ASP A 30 8.19 4.83 15.63
C ASP A 30 7.37 5.44 14.48
N GLU A 31 8.00 5.58 13.34
CA GLU A 31 7.39 6.05 12.11
C GLU A 31 7.05 4.85 11.23
N ILE A 32 5.82 4.77 10.77
CA ILE A 32 5.33 3.66 9.97
C ILE A 32 4.72 4.21 8.67
N VAL A 33 5.14 3.67 7.54
CA VAL A 33 4.60 4.04 6.23
C VAL A 33 3.97 2.83 5.57
N PHE A 34 2.69 2.90 5.26
CA PHE A 34 2.01 1.94 4.40
C PHE A 34 2.04 2.46 2.97
N VAL A 35 2.50 1.63 2.02
CA VAL A 35 2.73 2.09 0.63
C VAL A 35 1.50 1.99 -0.29
N GLY A 36 0.31 1.71 0.27
CA GLY A 36 -0.96 1.63 -0.48
C GLY A 36 -1.48 0.21 -0.68
N ASP A 37 -2.52 0.09 -1.51
CA ASP A 37 -3.21 -1.16 -1.86
C ASP A 37 -3.69 -1.96 -0.64
N TYR A 38 -4.55 -1.33 0.14
CA TYR A 38 -5.18 -1.94 1.33
C TYR A 38 -6.31 -2.89 0.97
N ILE A 39 -7.02 -2.57 -0.11
CA ILE A 39 -8.28 -3.18 -0.54
C ILE A 39 -8.13 -4.07 -1.77
N ASP A 40 -9.23 -4.69 -2.18
CA ASP A 40 -9.37 -5.57 -3.34
C ASP A 40 -8.67 -6.94 -3.19
N ARG A 41 -9.07 -7.89 -4.04
CA ARG A 41 -8.50 -9.25 -4.14
C ARG A 41 -8.75 -10.14 -2.92
N GLY A 42 -8.36 -9.69 -1.73
CA GLY A 42 -8.49 -10.44 -0.49
C GLY A 42 -9.89 -10.38 0.12
N PRO A 43 -10.16 -11.21 1.13
CA PRO A 43 -11.51 -11.45 1.63
C PRO A 43 -12.05 -10.32 2.51
N ASP A 44 -11.21 -9.48 3.12
CA ASP A 44 -11.63 -8.52 4.15
C ASP A 44 -11.01 -7.13 4.01
N SER A 45 -11.29 -6.45 2.89
CA SER A 45 -10.87 -5.07 2.63
C SER A 45 -11.36 -4.10 3.72
N ARG A 46 -12.62 -4.25 4.16
CA ARG A 46 -13.18 -3.42 5.22
C ARG A 46 -12.44 -3.60 6.54
N GLY A 47 -12.19 -4.84 6.93
CA GLY A 47 -11.47 -5.14 8.16
C GLY A 47 -10.03 -4.64 8.14
N VAL A 48 -9.35 -4.61 6.99
CA VAL A 48 -8.02 -4.00 6.86
C VAL A 48 -8.09 -2.50 7.16
N VAL A 49 -9.07 -1.78 6.60
CA VAL A 49 -9.23 -0.34 6.87
C VAL A 49 -9.58 -0.09 8.33
N ASP A 50 -10.50 -0.90 8.93
CA ASP A 50 -10.80 -0.84 10.36
C ASP A 50 -9.53 -1.00 11.21
N ALA A 51 -8.67 -1.99 10.88
CA ALA A 51 -7.41 -2.24 11.59
C ALA A 51 -6.43 -1.07 11.49
N ILE A 52 -6.27 -0.50 10.30
CA ILE A 52 -5.33 0.62 10.10
C ILE A 52 -5.82 1.87 10.85
N LEU A 53 -7.12 2.14 10.84
CA LEU A 53 -7.70 3.24 11.60
C LEU A 53 -7.45 3.08 13.11
N GLU A 54 -7.66 1.88 13.67
CA GLU A 54 -7.35 1.57 15.07
C GLU A 54 -5.84 1.66 15.33
N PHE A 55 -5.01 1.13 14.45
CA PHE A 55 -3.56 1.18 14.54
C PHE A 55 -3.03 2.61 14.64
N LYS A 56 -3.56 3.54 13.85
CA LYS A 56 -3.18 4.97 13.88
C LYS A 56 -3.46 5.65 15.21
N LEU A 57 -4.43 5.18 16.00
CA LEU A 57 -4.69 5.71 17.35
C LEU A 57 -3.56 5.37 18.31
N ASN A 58 -2.92 4.21 18.14
CA ASN A 58 -1.82 3.75 18.99
C ASN A 58 -0.45 4.22 18.49
N TYR A 59 -0.31 4.39 17.17
CA TYR A 59 0.92 4.79 16.48
C TYR A 59 0.67 6.06 15.65
N PRO A 60 0.68 7.25 16.28
CA PRO A 60 0.26 8.50 15.63
C PRO A 60 1.17 8.97 14.49
N ASN A 61 2.42 8.46 14.42
CA ASN A 61 3.35 8.75 13.33
C ASN A 61 3.18 7.78 12.15
N THR A 62 1.95 7.35 11.88
CA THR A 62 1.62 6.47 10.76
C THR A 62 1.16 7.27 9.55
N THR A 63 1.87 7.11 8.44
CA THR A 63 1.49 7.62 7.12
C THR A 63 0.92 6.48 6.28
N CYS A 64 -0.21 6.74 5.61
CA CYS A 64 -0.83 5.82 4.68
C CYS A 64 -0.84 6.46 3.29
N LEU A 65 -0.25 5.79 2.31
CA LEU A 65 -0.26 6.25 0.92
C LEU A 65 -1.44 5.68 0.16
N CYS A 66 -1.84 6.37 -0.90
CA CYS A 66 -2.81 5.89 -1.86
C CYS A 66 -2.15 4.84 -2.77
N GLY A 67 -2.82 3.73 -3.01
CA GLY A 67 -2.50 2.83 -4.10
C GLY A 67 -3.45 3.03 -5.29
N ASN A 68 -3.15 2.40 -6.41
CA ASN A 68 -4.05 2.48 -7.57
C ASN A 68 -5.40 1.79 -7.32
N HIS A 69 -5.48 0.86 -6.38
CA HIS A 69 -6.73 0.22 -5.98
C HIS A 69 -7.65 1.16 -5.21
N GLU A 70 -7.12 1.99 -4.32
CA GLU A 70 -7.87 3.04 -3.65
C GLU A 70 -8.36 4.11 -4.62
N GLU A 71 -7.53 4.49 -5.62
CA GLU A 71 -7.92 5.43 -6.67
C GLU A 71 -9.11 4.89 -7.50
N MET A 72 -9.05 3.61 -7.94
CA MET A 72 -10.15 2.96 -8.66
C MET A 72 -11.41 2.82 -7.80
N PHE A 73 -11.28 2.56 -6.51
CA PHE A 73 -12.41 2.46 -5.58
C PHE A 73 -13.10 3.81 -5.40
N LEU A 74 -12.33 4.89 -5.18
CA LEU A 74 -12.87 6.24 -5.07
C LEU A 74 -13.60 6.67 -6.35
N ASP A 75 -13.03 6.40 -7.52
CA ASP A 75 -13.68 6.64 -8.81
C ASP A 75 -15.01 5.87 -8.92
N TYR A 76 -15.01 4.60 -8.51
CA TYR A 76 -16.22 3.77 -8.51
C TYR A 76 -17.31 4.32 -7.59
N ILE A 77 -16.95 4.72 -6.35
CA ILE A 77 -17.89 5.24 -5.35
C ILE A 77 -18.47 6.60 -5.76
N LYS A 78 -17.63 7.48 -6.30
CA LYS A 78 -18.01 8.84 -6.73
C LYS A 78 -18.61 8.90 -8.13
N ASP A 79 -18.58 7.80 -8.90
CA ASP A 79 -19.01 7.70 -10.32
C ASP A 79 -18.32 8.74 -11.22
N GLU A 80 -17.02 9.00 -10.98
CA GLU A 80 -16.22 9.99 -11.73
C GLU A 80 -15.91 9.53 -13.16
N LYS A 81 -16.07 8.23 -13.45
CA LYS A 81 -15.90 7.60 -14.78
C LYS A 81 -14.48 7.66 -15.35
N LYS A 82 -13.48 7.86 -14.50
CA LYS A 82 -12.07 7.77 -14.87
C LYS A 82 -11.72 6.34 -15.30
N TYR A 83 -12.26 5.35 -14.58
CA TYR A 83 -12.13 3.92 -14.90
C TYR A 83 -13.50 3.32 -15.23
N SER A 84 -13.54 2.31 -16.10
CA SER A 84 -14.79 1.56 -16.25
C SER A 84 -15.05 0.69 -15.02
N LYS A 85 -16.33 0.49 -14.68
CA LYS A 85 -16.72 -0.43 -13.59
C LYS A 85 -16.18 -1.86 -13.81
N GLY A 86 -15.96 -2.26 -15.06
CA GLY A 86 -15.33 -3.52 -15.43
C GLY A 86 -13.85 -3.57 -15.04
N ILE A 87 -13.10 -2.49 -15.18
CA ILE A 87 -11.69 -2.43 -14.76
C ILE A 87 -11.58 -2.60 -13.24
N PHE A 88 -12.39 -1.88 -12.46
CA PHE A 88 -12.43 -2.06 -11.00
C PHE A 88 -12.77 -3.51 -10.62
N ALA A 89 -13.81 -4.10 -11.23
CA ALA A 89 -14.21 -5.47 -10.97
C ALA A 89 -13.10 -6.50 -11.31
N MET A 90 -12.41 -6.32 -12.45
CA MET A 90 -11.33 -7.21 -12.90
C MET A 90 -10.08 -7.13 -12.01
N ASN A 91 -9.87 -6.01 -11.31
CA ASN A 91 -8.76 -5.82 -10.38
C ASN A 91 -9.08 -6.31 -8.95
N GLY A 92 -10.20 -7.00 -8.73
CA GLY A 92 -10.56 -7.56 -7.43
C GLY A 92 -11.50 -6.69 -6.60
N GLY A 93 -12.07 -5.62 -7.19
CA GLY A 93 -13.00 -4.70 -6.50
C GLY A 93 -14.30 -5.36 -6.05
N ILE A 94 -14.66 -6.51 -6.64
CA ILE A 94 -15.83 -7.29 -6.21
C ILE A 94 -15.69 -7.77 -4.77
N GLU A 95 -14.50 -8.18 -4.36
CA GLU A 95 -14.19 -8.62 -3.00
C GLU A 95 -14.33 -7.46 -2.01
N THR A 96 -13.89 -6.26 -2.40
CA THR A 96 -14.11 -5.04 -1.61
C THR A 96 -15.58 -4.72 -1.45
N LEU A 97 -16.37 -4.73 -2.54
CA LEU A 97 -17.80 -4.50 -2.46
C LEU A 97 -18.49 -5.51 -1.52
N LYS A 98 -18.13 -6.80 -1.60
CA LYS A 98 -18.65 -7.84 -0.70
C LYS A 98 -18.28 -7.56 0.76
N SER A 99 -17.03 -7.23 1.03
CA SER A 99 -16.52 -6.91 2.37
C SER A 99 -17.26 -5.74 3.01
N TYR A 100 -17.63 -4.73 2.21
CA TYR A 100 -18.46 -3.59 2.65
C TYR A 100 -19.97 -3.87 2.66
N GLY A 101 -20.42 -5.04 2.19
CA GLY A 101 -21.84 -5.37 2.06
C GLY A 101 -22.55 -4.53 0.98
N ILE A 102 -21.81 -4.08 -0.03
CA ILE A 102 -22.32 -3.26 -1.13
C ILE A 102 -22.79 -4.17 -2.27
N ASP A 103 -24.09 -4.11 -2.59
CA ASP A 103 -24.63 -4.73 -3.82
C ASP A 103 -24.65 -3.66 -4.93
N PRO A 104 -23.87 -3.84 -6.00
CA PRO A 104 -23.80 -2.86 -7.10
C PRO A 104 -25.12 -2.69 -7.86
N ARG A 105 -26.12 -3.57 -7.62
CA ARG A 105 -27.45 -3.51 -8.23
C ARG A 105 -28.43 -2.69 -7.40
N VAL A 106 -28.10 -2.35 -6.16
CA VAL A 106 -29.03 -1.75 -5.19
C VAL A 106 -28.55 -0.35 -4.79
N GLY A 107 -28.82 0.64 -5.63
CA GLY A 107 -28.57 2.06 -5.32
C GLY A 107 -27.08 2.44 -5.21
N PRO A 108 -26.80 3.68 -4.77
CA PRO A 108 -25.43 4.14 -4.58
C PRO A 108 -24.75 3.37 -3.44
N PRO A 109 -23.46 3.03 -3.60
CA PRO A 109 -22.68 2.33 -2.58
C PRO A 109 -22.60 3.17 -1.30
N LYS A 110 -22.74 2.49 -0.14
CA LYS A 110 -22.62 3.14 1.17
C LYS A 110 -21.37 2.65 1.87
N VAL A 111 -20.37 3.51 1.91
CA VAL A 111 -19.14 3.32 2.68
C VAL A 111 -19.25 4.09 4.00
N PRO A 112 -18.79 3.56 5.15
CA PRO A 112 -18.79 4.31 6.40
C PRO A 112 -18.05 5.66 6.25
N PRO A 113 -18.59 6.77 6.81
CA PRO A 113 -17.96 8.09 6.65
C PRO A 113 -16.47 8.11 7.05
N LEU A 114 -16.10 7.47 8.16
CA LEU A 114 -14.72 7.40 8.61
C LEU A 114 -13.78 6.70 7.60
N HIS A 115 -14.29 5.68 6.88
CA HIS A 115 -13.54 5.04 5.82
C HIS A 115 -13.43 5.91 4.57
N MET A 116 -14.48 6.67 4.23
CA MET A 116 -14.40 7.64 3.14
C MET A 116 -13.37 8.72 3.46
N ASP A 117 -13.41 9.27 4.67
CA ASP A 117 -12.42 10.25 5.14
C ASP A 117 -10.99 9.67 5.07
N PHE A 118 -10.82 8.39 5.41
CA PHE A 118 -9.53 7.70 5.28
C PHE A 118 -9.06 7.66 3.83
N PHE A 119 -9.88 7.15 2.90
CA PHE A 119 -9.50 7.06 1.49
C PHE A 119 -9.24 8.42 0.84
N GLU A 120 -10.02 9.44 1.18
CA GLU A 120 -9.86 10.80 0.64
C GLU A 120 -8.64 11.54 1.21
N ALA A 121 -8.13 11.12 2.35
CA ALA A 121 -6.95 11.72 2.99
C ALA A 121 -5.61 11.07 2.55
N LEU A 122 -5.64 10.01 1.75
CA LEU A 122 -4.43 9.32 1.29
C LEU A 122 -3.62 10.21 0.33
N GLY A 123 -2.34 10.39 0.63
CA GLY A 123 -1.41 11.06 -0.27
C GLY A 123 -0.73 10.08 -1.24
N CYS A 124 -0.17 10.59 -2.34
CA CYS A 124 0.50 9.74 -3.33
C CYS A 124 2.00 9.55 -3.03
N ARG A 125 2.60 10.35 -2.16
CA ARG A 125 4.02 10.27 -1.77
C ARG A 125 4.25 10.72 -0.33
N HIS A 126 5.33 10.25 0.26
CA HIS A 126 5.83 10.68 1.56
C HIS A 126 7.35 10.66 1.58
N GLU A 127 7.98 11.69 2.11
CA GLU A 127 9.43 11.75 2.29
C GLU A 127 9.78 11.68 3.77
N SER A 128 10.63 10.75 4.12
CA SER A 128 11.14 10.65 5.48
C SER A 128 12.53 10.01 5.52
N ARG A 129 13.39 10.58 6.38
CA ARG A 129 14.74 10.07 6.69
C ARG A 129 15.58 9.74 5.46
N GLY A 130 15.44 10.54 4.40
CA GLY A 130 16.19 10.37 3.16
C GLY A 130 15.65 9.26 2.26
N PHE A 131 14.42 8.79 2.48
CA PHE A 131 13.68 7.91 1.57
C PHE A 131 12.46 8.63 1.01
N LEU A 132 12.15 8.32 -0.24
CA LEU A 132 10.86 8.61 -0.86
C LEU A 132 10.01 7.35 -0.84
N PHE A 133 8.82 7.45 -0.28
CA PHE A 133 7.79 6.40 -0.31
C PHE A 133 6.73 6.76 -1.34
N VAL A 134 6.45 5.85 -2.24
CA VAL A 134 5.40 5.95 -3.26
C VAL A 134 4.72 4.59 -3.41
N HIS A 135 3.57 4.55 -4.08
CA HIS A 135 2.93 3.26 -4.31
C HIS A 135 3.63 2.46 -5.41
N ALA A 136 3.78 3.00 -6.63
CA ALA A 136 4.30 2.23 -7.77
C ALA A 136 5.76 2.55 -8.14
N GLY A 137 6.15 3.81 -8.10
CA GLY A 137 7.46 4.29 -8.51
C GLY A 137 7.43 5.74 -8.95
N VAL A 138 8.47 6.18 -9.62
CA VAL A 138 8.61 7.54 -10.17
C VAL A 138 9.00 7.49 -11.64
N ARG A 139 8.64 8.52 -12.41
CA ARG A 139 9.10 8.71 -13.79
C ARG A 139 10.57 9.08 -13.78
N PRO A 140 11.46 8.26 -14.38
CA PRO A 140 12.88 8.61 -14.49
C PRO A 140 13.10 9.93 -15.24
N GLY A 141 14.13 10.69 -14.84
CA GLY A 141 14.46 11.98 -15.43
C GLY A 141 13.51 13.13 -15.11
N VAL A 142 12.48 12.88 -14.29
CA VAL A 142 11.54 13.91 -13.81
C VAL A 142 11.82 14.18 -12.34
N PRO A 143 12.02 15.45 -11.93
CA PRO A 143 12.21 15.82 -10.52
C PRO A 143 11.06 15.31 -9.63
N ILE A 144 11.36 14.99 -8.37
CA ILE A 144 10.36 14.46 -7.42
C ILE A 144 9.15 15.40 -7.29
N ASP A 145 9.37 16.70 -7.30
CA ASP A 145 8.30 17.71 -7.16
C ASP A 145 7.44 17.86 -8.43
N GLU A 146 7.91 17.37 -9.57
CA GLU A 146 7.22 17.41 -10.85
C GLU A 146 6.56 16.08 -11.22
N GLN A 147 6.68 15.06 -10.36
CA GLN A 147 6.02 13.76 -10.54
C GLN A 147 4.50 13.91 -10.53
N VAL A 148 3.83 13.15 -11.39
CA VAL A 148 2.36 13.14 -11.47
C VAL A 148 1.78 11.90 -10.80
N ASP A 149 0.59 12.03 -10.19
CA ASP A 149 -0.07 10.93 -9.48
C ASP A 149 -0.20 9.67 -10.32
N LYS A 150 -0.45 9.81 -11.62
CA LYS A 150 -0.53 8.66 -12.53
C LYS A 150 0.73 7.80 -12.52
N ASP A 151 1.92 8.40 -12.51
CA ASP A 151 3.17 7.66 -12.47
C ASP A 151 3.41 7.11 -11.06
N LEU A 152 3.18 7.90 -10.01
CA LEU A 152 3.31 7.46 -8.62
C LEU A 152 2.43 6.25 -8.27
N LEU A 153 1.27 6.08 -8.94
CA LEU A 153 0.29 5.03 -8.68
C LEU A 153 0.34 3.85 -9.67
N TRP A 154 0.90 4.02 -10.89
CA TRP A 154 0.73 3.03 -11.95
C TRP A 154 1.99 2.65 -12.71
N ILE A 155 3.10 3.37 -12.58
CA ILE A 155 4.33 3.13 -13.37
C ILE A 155 4.88 1.71 -13.10
N ARG A 156 5.45 1.09 -14.13
CA ARG A 156 6.11 -0.22 -14.03
C ARG A 156 7.42 -0.23 -14.82
N ASP A 157 7.41 -0.73 -16.04
CA ASP A 157 8.60 -1.02 -16.84
C ASP A 157 9.52 0.21 -17.01
N ASP A 158 8.97 1.39 -17.28
CA ASP A 158 9.74 2.63 -17.39
C ASP A 158 10.57 2.93 -16.12
N PHE A 159 10.04 2.57 -14.93
CA PHE A 159 10.72 2.74 -13.66
C PHE A 159 11.77 1.64 -13.41
N PHE A 160 11.42 0.38 -13.70
CA PHE A 160 12.31 -0.77 -13.45
C PHE A 160 13.49 -0.84 -14.41
N ASP A 161 13.26 -0.50 -15.69
CA ASP A 161 14.24 -0.64 -16.77
C ASP A 161 15.18 0.56 -16.86
N SER A 162 14.88 1.64 -16.17
CA SER A 162 15.74 2.82 -16.15
C SER A 162 17.05 2.53 -15.43
N GLU A 163 18.14 3.04 -15.96
CA GLU A 163 19.47 3.06 -15.32
C GLU A 163 19.76 4.40 -14.62
N GLU A 164 18.83 5.37 -14.68
CA GLU A 164 19.03 6.68 -14.05
C GLU A 164 19.01 6.58 -12.52
N ASP A 165 19.87 7.37 -11.89
CA ASP A 165 19.87 7.54 -10.44
C ASP A 165 18.68 8.43 -10.03
N PHE A 166 18.12 8.15 -8.86
CA PHE A 166 17.08 8.98 -8.25
C PHE A 166 17.68 9.89 -7.19
N GLU A 167 17.01 11.02 -6.91
CA GLU A 167 17.46 12.01 -5.93
C GLU A 167 17.61 11.40 -4.51
N MET A 168 16.81 10.37 -4.20
CA MET A 168 16.88 9.59 -2.97
C MET A 168 16.36 8.16 -3.19
N PRO A 169 16.70 7.21 -2.30
CA PRO A 169 16.14 5.85 -2.33
C PRO A 169 14.62 5.82 -2.37
N ILE A 170 14.04 5.03 -3.27
CA ILE A 170 12.59 4.91 -3.46
C ILE A 170 12.10 3.60 -2.88
N VAL A 171 11.16 3.68 -1.93
CA VAL A 171 10.47 2.51 -1.34
C VAL A 171 9.07 2.42 -1.96
N PHE A 172 8.72 1.25 -2.50
CA PHE A 172 7.47 1.09 -3.26
C PHE A 172 6.87 -0.31 -3.16
N GLY A 173 5.59 -0.45 -3.58
CA GLY A 173 4.79 -1.67 -3.68
C GLY A 173 4.35 -2.00 -5.11
N HIS A 174 3.03 -2.17 -5.32
CA HIS A 174 2.33 -2.23 -6.61
C HIS A 174 2.65 -3.41 -7.54
N THR A 175 3.92 -3.75 -7.69
CA THR A 175 4.36 -4.81 -8.59
C THR A 175 4.79 -6.01 -7.79
N PRO A 176 3.96 -7.07 -7.73
CA PRO A 176 4.24 -8.23 -6.89
C PRO A 176 5.50 -8.97 -7.36
N MET A 177 6.37 -9.25 -6.42
CA MET A 177 7.63 -9.95 -6.61
C MET A 177 7.72 -11.18 -5.72
N PRO A 178 8.52 -12.20 -6.07
CA PRO A 178 8.66 -13.41 -5.25
C PRO A 178 9.38 -13.16 -3.92
N GLY A 179 9.96 -11.99 -3.72
CA GLY A 179 10.66 -11.55 -2.50
C GLY A 179 10.95 -10.06 -2.55
N VAL A 180 11.49 -9.52 -1.47
CA VAL A 180 11.89 -8.11 -1.41
C VAL A 180 12.92 -7.81 -2.52
N MET A 181 12.64 -6.80 -3.34
CA MET A 181 13.61 -6.28 -4.31
C MET A 181 14.49 -5.25 -3.64
N ASP A 182 15.64 -5.66 -3.13
CA ASP A 182 16.61 -4.73 -2.55
C ASP A 182 17.67 -4.34 -3.60
N LYS A 183 17.55 -3.12 -4.11
CA LYS A 183 18.50 -2.46 -4.99
C LYS A 183 18.91 -1.10 -4.40
N LEU A 184 18.96 -0.98 -3.08
CA LEU A 184 19.40 0.23 -2.41
C LEU A 184 20.89 0.56 -2.77
N PRO A 185 21.26 1.82 -2.86
CA PRO A 185 20.51 3.01 -2.47
C PRO A 185 19.52 3.54 -3.54
N ARG A 186 19.21 2.80 -4.61
CA ARG A 186 18.37 3.27 -5.70
C ARG A 186 16.88 3.03 -5.43
N MET A 187 16.48 1.77 -5.21
CA MET A 187 15.07 1.40 -5.02
C MET A 187 14.92 0.15 -4.13
N LEU A 188 13.78 0.06 -3.46
CA LEU A 188 13.38 -1.04 -2.60
C LEU A 188 11.91 -1.41 -2.83
N GLY A 189 11.65 -2.53 -3.49
CA GLY A 189 10.30 -3.05 -3.73
C GLY A 189 9.86 -4.01 -2.63
N ILE A 190 8.71 -3.76 -2.01
CA ILE A 190 8.20 -4.50 -0.85
C ILE A 190 6.83 -5.15 -1.04
N ASP A 191 6.22 -5.07 -2.23
CA ASP A 191 5.09 -5.93 -2.57
C ASP A 191 5.60 -7.34 -2.87
N THR A 192 5.34 -8.25 -1.95
CA THR A 192 5.78 -9.65 -2.01
C THR A 192 4.62 -10.62 -2.23
N GLY A 193 3.53 -10.12 -2.80
CA GLY A 193 2.44 -10.91 -3.33
C GLY A 193 1.47 -11.47 -2.29
N ALA A 194 1.16 -10.77 -1.21
CA ALA A 194 0.23 -11.21 -0.17
C ALA A 194 -1.11 -11.72 -0.73
N ALA A 195 -1.69 -11.01 -1.70
CA ALA A 195 -2.95 -11.40 -2.35
C ALA A 195 -2.83 -12.60 -3.31
N TYR A 196 -1.61 -13.01 -3.64
CA TYR A 196 -1.34 -14.07 -4.60
C TYR A 196 -0.75 -15.34 -3.96
N GLY A 197 -0.92 -15.50 -2.65
CA GLY A 197 -0.38 -16.65 -1.92
C GLY A 197 1.08 -16.48 -1.51
N GLY A 198 1.62 -15.27 -1.60
CA GLY A 198 2.96 -14.91 -1.17
C GLY A 198 3.01 -14.37 0.26
N TRP A 199 3.84 -13.36 0.47
CA TRP A 199 4.13 -12.76 1.76
C TRP A 199 3.52 -11.36 1.89
N LEU A 200 3.12 -10.99 3.11
CA LEU A 200 2.98 -9.59 3.52
C LEU A 200 4.25 -9.18 4.23
N THR A 201 4.85 -8.07 3.78
CA THR A 201 6.20 -7.66 4.20
C THR A 201 6.17 -6.31 4.93
N CYS A 202 6.89 -6.25 6.04
CA CYS A 202 7.29 -5.03 6.72
C CYS A 202 8.81 -4.96 6.79
N ILE A 203 9.38 -3.80 6.47
CA ILE A 203 10.82 -3.53 6.45
C ILE A 203 11.15 -2.47 7.49
N GLN A 204 12.19 -2.70 8.29
CA GLN A 204 12.82 -1.66 9.11
C GLN A 204 13.96 -1.01 8.33
N LEU A 205 13.98 0.32 8.29
CA LEU A 205 14.90 1.13 7.50
C LEU A 205 15.76 2.06 8.35
N GLU A 206 17.03 2.23 7.98
CA GLU A 206 17.94 3.23 8.53
C GLU A 206 19.11 3.47 7.57
N ASP A 207 19.54 4.73 7.39
CA ASP A 207 20.73 5.11 6.62
C ASP A 207 20.80 4.49 5.22
N ALA A 208 19.70 4.57 4.46
CA ALA A 208 19.55 3.97 3.13
C ALA A 208 19.79 2.44 3.08
N ARG A 209 19.48 1.72 4.16
CA ARG A 209 19.64 0.25 4.27
C ARG A 209 18.41 -0.39 4.90
N VAL A 210 18.18 -1.65 4.56
CA VAL A 210 17.30 -2.55 5.28
C VAL A 210 18.02 -3.05 6.53
N LEU A 211 17.44 -2.81 7.71
CA LEU A 211 17.96 -3.35 8.98
C LEU A 211 17.36 -4.71 9.28
N GLU A 212 16.03 -4.85 9.09
CA GLU A 212 15.31 -6.07 9.40
C GLU A 212 14.11 -6.22 8.45
N THR A 213 13.74 -7.46 8.18
CA THR A 213 12.58 -7.82 7.35
C THR A 213 11.65 -8.72 8.14
N TYR A 214 10.41 -8.28 8.31
CA TYR A 214 9.35 -9.05 8.96
C TYR A 214 8.36 -9.49 7.89
N GLN A 215 7.97 -10.76 7.90
CA GLN A 215 7.06 -11.31 6.90
C GLN A 215 6.08 -12.29 7.52
N VAL A 216 4.88 -12.34 6.91
CA VAL A 216 3.86 -13.35 7.15
C VAL A 216 3.51 -14.00 5.82
N HIS A 217 3.57 -15.31 5.73
CA HIS A 217 3.16 -16.04 4.54
C HIS A 217 1.68 -16.43 4.62
N THR A 218 1.00 -16.44 3.49
CA THR A 218 -0.44 -16.79 3.43
C THR A 218 -0.74 -18.15 4.07
N SER A 219 0.19 -19.12 4.00
CA SER A 219 0.00 -20.44 4.63
C SER A 219 -0.04 -20.41 6.16
N GLU A 220 0.46 -19.35 6.80
CA GLU A 220 0.42 -19.21 8.27
C GLU A 220 -1.01 -18.92 8.78
N LEU A 221 -1.91 -18.43 7.91
CA LEU A 221 -3.32 -18.23 8.27
C LEU A 221 -4.10 -19.55 8.44
N MET A 222 -3.55 -20.68 8.01
CA MET A 222 -4.21 -22.00 8.04
C MET A 222 -3.69 -22.89 9.18
N ALA A 223 -2.73 -22.41 9.94
CA ALA A 223 -2.10 -23.13 11.04
C ALA A 223 -2.76 -22.79 12.39
#